data_81a97553c0413b08ff79709ae4e396d5
#
_entry.id   81a97553c0413b08ff79709ae4e396d5
#
_cell.length_a   1.000
_cell.length_b   1.000
_cell.length_c   1.000
_cell.angle_alpha   90.00
_cell.angle_beta   90.00
_cell.angle_gamma   90.00
#
_symmetry.space_group_name_H-M   'P 1'
#
loop_
_entity.id
_entity.type
_entity.pdbx_description
1 polymer ?
#
loop_
_entity_poly.entity_id
_entity_poly.type
_entity_poly.pdbx_seq_one_letter_code
_entity_poly.pdbx_strand_id
1 'polypeptide(L)'
;GPFLAPLDDMWRFWRGTYNLWANPSYGVCTNLVFTLDDAKLEFIDTALQGQIGTSWDPSIRFANSQQYNLWYKNINILTSNPKNYVSLFVSLSKDVIEKKPIELLQFAHSLNIDALHLERITINGSARKNNSIIPSNKDLDNWFVQLYEDTVTYKAQDWFDNVFLNSILRKFTHGTKDATFCRNCEQKIFTINADGTIGGCPNSAPEDFYGHIDENIVDLLSKPKRQHVIACELSRDPRCYECPVFMYCGGDCHQLQWEDNQCGSARSLMINLKGKNTTNLLVA
;
A
#
# COMPACT_ATOMS: atom_id res chain seq x y z
N GLY A 1 8.73 -12.38 -5.75
CA GLY A 1 8.49 -11.11 -6.43
C GLY A 1 8.61 -11.26 -7.94
N PRO A 2 8.13 -10.28 -8.73
CA PRO A 2 8.06 -10.40 -10.21
C PRO A 2 9.41 -10.71 -10.84
N PHE A 3 10.51 -10.16 -10.36
CA PHE A 3 11.87 -10.44 -10.86
C PHE A 3 12.40 -11.85 -10.52
N LEU A 4 11.58 -12.71 -9.96
CA LEU A 4 11.84 -14.15 -9.89
C LEU A 4 11.29 -14.90 -11.11
N ALA A 5 10.39 -14.27 -11.88
CA ALA A 5 9.98 -14.76 -13.18
C ALA A 5 11.10 -14.52 -14.23
N PRO A 6 11.16 -15.33 -15.30
CA PRO A 6 12.07 -15.07 -16.42
C PRO A 6 11.85 -13.66 -16.99
N LEU A 7 12.93 -12.93 -17.19
CA LEU A 7 12.86 -11.54 -17.67
C LEU A 7 12.21 -11.47 -19.08
N ASP A 8 12.42 -12.49 -19.90
CA ASP A 8 11.78 -12.59 -21.24
C ASP A 8 10.25 -12.64 -21.15
N ASP A 9 9.71 -13.30 -20.13
CA ASP A 9 8.25 -13.33 -19.89
C ASP A 9 7.72 -11.96 -19.47
N MET A 10 8.48 -11.23 -18.66
CA MET A 10 8.14 -9.87 -18.29
C MET A 10 8.14 -8.93 -19.50
N TRP A 11 9.16 -9.03 -20.37
CA TRP A 11 9.22 -8.30 -21.64
C TRP A 11 8.07 -8.68 -22.59
N ARG A 12 7.72 -9.96 -22.67
CA ARG A 12 6.60 -10.44 -23.50
C ARG A 12 5.28 -9.86 -23.00
N PHE A 13 5.05 -9.89 -21.67
CA PHE A 13 3.87 -9.28 -21.06
C PHE A 13 3.79 -7.79 -21.36
N TRP A 14 4.85 -7.05 -21.13
CA TRP A 14 4.90 -5.61 -21.40
C TRP A 14 4.61 -5.28 -22.86
N ARG A 15 5.29 -5.93 -23.81
CA ARG A 15 5.07 -5.73 -25.24
C ARG A 15 3.64 -6.07 -25.68
N GLY A 16 3.07 -7.13 -25.12
CA GLY A 16 1.70 -7.57 -25.42
C GLY A 16 0.63 -6.62 -24.89
N THR A 17 0.91 -5.89 -23.80
CA THR A 17 -0.09 -5.03 -23.14
C THR A 17 0.12 -3.54 -23.37
N TYR A 18 1.31 -3.10 -23.74
CA TYR A 18 1.66 -1.67 -23.87
C TYR A 18 0.75 -0.90 -24.82
N ASN A 19 0.38 -1.49 -25.94
CA ASN A 19 -0.47 -0.85 -26.93
C ASN A 19 -1.99 -1.05 -26.73
N LEU A 20 -2.39 -1.75 -25.66
CA LEU A 20 -3.81 -2.00 -25.38
C LEU A 20 -4.51 -0.79 -24.73
N TRP A 21 -3.75 0.15 -24.16
CA TRP A 21 -4.27 1.29 -23.42
C TRP A 21 -3.68 2.59 -23.96
N ALA A 22 -4.43 3.67 -23.82
CA ALA A 22 -3.99 4.98 -24.31
C ALA A 22 -2.78 5.52 -23.55
N ASN A 23 -2.69 5.28 -22.25
CA ASN A 23 -1.60 5.73 -21.38
C ASN A 23 -1.32 4.68 -20.30
N PRO A 24 -0.68 3.55 -20.66
CA PRO A 24 -0.37 2.52 -19.68
C PRO A 24 0.74 3.00 -18.74
N SER A 25 0.58 2.73 -17.45
CA SER A 25 1.64 2.88 -16.47
C SER A 25 1.93 1.51 -15.87
N TYR A 26 3.19 1.15 -15.81
CA TYR A 26 3.64 -0.12 -15.26
C TYR A 26 4.49 0.15 -14.03
N GLY A 27 4.20 -0.54 -12.95
CA GLY A 27 5.00 -0.52 -11.73
C GLY A 27 5.19 -1.94 -11.20
N VAL A 28 6.26 -2.16 -10.48
CA VAL A 28 6.57 -3.44 -9.85
C VAL A 28 6.84 -3.21 -8.38
N CYS A 29 6.17 -4.00 -7.52
CA CYS A 29 6.56 -4.14 -6.13
C CYS A 29 7.30 -5.47 -5.96
N THR A 30 8.54 -5.43 -5.47
CA THR A 30 9.42 -6.59 -5.36
C THR A 30 10.17 -6.61 -4.04
N ASN A 31 10.67 -7.79 -3.65
CA ASN A 31 11.46 -7.94 -2.43
C ASN A 31 12.92 -7.49 -2.58
N LEU A 32 13.39 -7.17 -3.79
CA LEU A 32 14.77 -6.80 -4.12
C LEU A 32 15.85 -7.79 -3.60
N VAL A 33 15.48 -9.04 -3.29
CA VAL A 33 16.41 -10.07 -2.81
C VAL A 33 16.82 -10.97 -3.99
N PHE A 34 17.49 -10.37 -4.96
CA PHE A 34 18.02 -11.03 -6.17
C PHE A 34 19.20 -10.21 -6.72
N THR A 35 19.95 -10.79 -7.65
CA THR A 35 21.01 -10.05 -8.36
C THR A 35 20.37 -9.02 -9.28
N LEU A 36 20.64 -7.74 -9.03
CA LEU A 36 20.24 -6.64 -9.89
C LEU A 36 21.34 -6.43 -10.95
N ASP A 37 21.12 -7.01 -12.11
CA ASP A 37 22.02 -6.94 -13.27
C ASP A 37 21.55 -5.91 -14.30
N ASP A 38 22.37 -5.63 -15.29
CA ASP A 38 22.11 -4.62 -16.33
C ASP A 38 20.80 -4.91 -17.09
N ALA A 39 20.46 -6.16 -17.34
CA ALA A 39 19.24 -6.52 -18.05
C ALA A 39 17.97 -6.17 -17.25
N LYS A 40 18.02 -6.33 -15.92
CA LYS A 40 16.90 -5.91 -15.04
C LYS A 40 16.83 -4.39 -14.91
N LEU A 41 17.99 -3.72 -14.85
CA LEU A 41 18.04 -2.26 -14.86
C LEU A 41 17.47 -1.70 -16.17
N GLU A 42 17.79 -2.29 -17.32
CA GLU A 42 17.20 -1.93 -18.61
C GLU A 42 15.68 -2.11 -18.63
N PHE A 43 15.17 -3.20 -18.04
CA PHE A 43 13.73 -3.42 -17.93
C PHE A 43 13.06 -2.35 -17.03
N ILE A 44 13.68 -2.02 -15.90
CA ILE A 44 13.17 -0.98 -14.99
C ILE A 44 13.13 0.37 -15.70
N ASP A 45 14.19 0.74 -16.40
CA ASP A 45 14.28 2.03 -17.11
C ASP A 45 13.27 2.11 -18.27
N THR A 46 13.20 1.07 -19.10
CA THR A 46 12.43 1.07 -20.35
C THR A 46 10.96 0.74 -20.12
N ALA A 47 10.67 -0.39 -19.48
CA ALA A 47 9.30 -0.89 -19.35
C ALA A 47 8.55 -0.27 -18.17
N LEU A 48 9.23 -0.06 -17.05
CA LEU A 48 8.64 0.52 -15.85
C LEU A 48 8.85 2.03 -15.75
N GLN A 49 9.63 2.63 -16.64
CA GLN A 49 9.95 4.06 -16.61
C GLN A 49 10.46 4.51 -15.23
N GLY A 50 11.27 3.67 -14.60
CA GLY A 50 11.81 3.88 -13.26
C GLY A 50 10.85 3.64 -12.11
N GLN A 51 9.58 3.27 -12.35
CA GLN A 51 8.56 3.06 -11.31
C GLN A 51 8.78 1.72 -10.61
N ILE A 52 9.37 1.74 -9.42
CA ILE A 52 9.66 0.52 -8.67
C ILE A 52 9.35 0.67 -7.18
N GLY A 53 8.68 -0.32 -6.64
CA GLY A 53 8.40 -0.44 -5.22
C GLY A 53 9.10 -1.62 -4.58
N THR A 54 9.48 -1.45 -3.31
CA THR A 54 9.96 -2.56 -2.49
C THR A 54 9.30 -2.55 -1.14
N SER A 55 9.07 -3.74 -0.60
CA SER A 55 8.51 -3.86 0.74
C SER A 55 9.65 -4.01 1.76
N TRP A 56 9.47 -3.37 2.91
CA TRP A 56 10.34 -3.49 4.07
C TRP A 56 9.54 -3.87 5.30
N ASP A 57 10.08 -4.84 6.03
CA ASP A 57 9.46 -5.39 7.21
C ASP A 57 10.55 -6.15 7.98
N PRO A 58 11.07 -5.60 9.07
CA PRO A 58 12.29 -6.10 9.68
C PRO A 58 12.18 -7.52 10.23
N SER A 59 10.97 -7.91 10.67
CA SER A 59 10.78 -9.16 11.42
C SER A 59 10.41 -10.36 10.55
N ILE A 60 9.81 -10.11 9.40
CA ILE A 60 9.18 -11.16 8.59
C ILE A 60 9.74 -11.25 7.15
N ARG A 61 10.35 -10.18 6.67
CA ARG A 61 10.74 -10.06 5.25
C ARG A 61 12.02 -10.79 4.90
N PHE A 62 13.00 -10.73 5.78
CA PHE A 62 14.34 -11.22 5.50
C PHE A 62 14.65 -12.46 6.35
N ALA A 63 14.95 -13.58 5.70
CA ALA A 63 15.29 -14.82 6.40
C ALA A 63 16.64 -14.73 7.12
N ASN A 64 17.52 -13.85 6.68
CA ASN A 64 18.85 -13.65 7.27
C ASN A 64 19.47 -12.31 6.84
N SER A 65 20.60 -11.97 7.45
CA SER A 65 21.34 -10.74 7.17
C SER A 65 21.85 -10.62 5.72
N GLN A 66 22.11 -11.74 5.04
CA GLN A 66 22.55 -11.70 3.64
C GLN A 66 21.45 -11.18 2.73
N GLN A 67 20.19 -11.61 2.96
CA GLN A 67 19.03 -11.09 2.24
C GLN A 67 18.81 -9.61 2.50
N TYR A 68 18.93 -9.18 3.76
CA TYR A 68 18.83 -7.76 4.11
C TYR A 68 19.93 -6.94 3.42
N ASN A 69 21.18 -7.38 3.46
CA ASN A 69 22.30 -6.67 2.84
C ASN A 69 22.12 -6.57 1.31
N LEU A 70 21.61 -7.63 0.67
CA LEU A 70 21.33 -7.61 -0.77
C LEU A 70 20.19 -6.65 -1.10
N TRP A 71 19.11 -6.66 -0.33
CA TRP A 71 18.03 -5.70 -0.44
C TRP A 71 18.54 -4.27 -0.28
N TYR A 72 19.33 -4.01 0.78
CA TYR A 72 19.89 -2.69 1.07
C TYR A 72 20.82 -2.20 -0.04
N LYS A 73 21.67 -3.08 -0.58
CA LYS A 73 22.51 -2.77 -1.74
C LYS A 73 21.63 -2.39 -2.96
N ASN A 74 20.61 -3.18 -3.26
CA ASN A 74 19.80 -2.99 -4.45
C ASN A 74 18.94 -1.73 -4.36
N ILE A 75 18.35 -1.41 -3.19
CA ILE A 75 17.61 -0.17 -3.04
C ILE A 75 18.51 1.05 -3.22
N ASN A 76 19.73 1.04 -2.69
CA ASN A 76 20.67 2.13 -2.89
C ASN A 76 21.09 2.31 -4.35
N ILE A 77 21.23 1.22 -5.12
CA ILE A 77 21.47 1.31 -6.57
C ILE A 77 20.31 2.02 -7.26
N LEU A 78 19.07 1.64 -6.92
CA LEU A 78 17.87 2.18 -7.55
C LEU A 78 17.66 3.66 -7.19
N THR A 79 17.80 4.03 -5.92
CA THR A 79 17.60 5.42 -5.46
C THR A 79 18.75 6.36 -5.85
N SER A 80 19.91 5.83 -6.23
CA SER A 80 21.01 6.63 -6.78
C SER A 80 20.78 7.09 -8.21
N ASN A 81 19.81 6.49 -8.93
CA ASN A 81 19.45 6.92 -10.27
C ASN A 81 18.29 7.94 -10.21
N PRO A 82 18.50 9.22 -10.52
CA PRO A 82 17.49 10.26 -10.40
C PRO A 82 16.31 10.12 -11.36
N LYS A 83 16.38 9.19 -12.30
CA LYS A 83 15.27 8.87 -13.20
C LYS A 83 14.27 7.89 -12.57
N ASN A 84 14.69 7.20 -11.50
CA ASN A 84 13.82 6.25 -10.83
C ASN A 84 12.92 6.97 -9.83
N TYR A 85 11.70 6.43 -9.68
CA TYR A 85 10.78 6.74 -8.62
C TYR A 85 10.63 5.49 -7.73
N VAL A 86 11.27 5.53 -6.58
CA VAL A 86 11.37 4.38 -5.68
C VAL A 86 10.42 4.51 -4.52
N SER A 87 9.49 3.58 -4.41
CA SER A 87 8.52 3.52 -3.30
C SER A 87 8.89 2.45 -2.27
N LEU A 88 8.85 2.83 -1.00
CA LEU A 88 9.01 1.90 0.12
C LEU A 88 7.64 1.55 0.71
N PHE A 89 7.27 0.27 0.71
CA PHE A 89 6.06 -0.25 1.32
C PHE A 89 6.37 -0.89 2.67
N VAL A 90 5.81 -0.37 3.74
CA VAL A 90 6.04 -0.82 5.10
C VAL A 90 4.78 -1.42 5.68
N SER A 91 4.82 -2.70 6.03
CA SER A 91 3.74 -3.35 6.78
C SER A 91 3.81 -2.91 8.23
N LEU A 92 2.76 -2.28 8.74
CA LEU A 92 2.67 -1.81 10.12
C LEU A 92 2.42 -2.98 11.08
N SER A 93 3.46 -3.78 11.29
CA SER A 93 3.46 -4.85 12.30
C SER A 93 3.70 -4.30 13.71
N LYS A 94 3.47 -5.15 14.74
CA LYS A 94 3.78 -4.77 16.13
C LYS A 94 5.20 -4.25 16.28
N ASP A 95 6.18 -4.94 15.73
CA ASP A 95 7.60 -4.57 15.84
C ASP A 95 7.90 -3.19 15.19
N VAL A 96 7.12 -2.81 14.19
CA VAL A 96 7.25 -1.49 13.56
C VAL A 96 6.62 -0.42 14.44
N ILE A 97 5.40 -0.64 14.95
CA ILE A 97 4.69 0.39 15.71
C ILE A 97 5.13 0.50 17.17
N GLU A 98 5.86 -0.47 17.71
CA GLU A 98 6.54 -0.37 19.01
C GLU A 98 7.66 0.68 18.99
N LYS A 99 8.16 1.01 17.80
CA LYS A 99 9.13 2.10 17.59
C LYS A 99 8.42 3.42 17.36
N LYS A 100 9.12 4.50 17.67
CA LYS A 100 8.61 5.85 17.37
C LYS A 100 8.54 6.05 15.86
N PRO A 101 7.49 6.69 15.33
CA PRO A 101 7.37 6.95 13.91
C PRO A 101 8.58 7.66 13.30
N ILE A 102 9.22 8.57 14.05
CA ILE A 102 10.40 9.29 13.58
C ILE A 102 11.56 8.35 13.22
N GLU A 103 11.72 7.20 13.89
CA GLU A 103 12.76 6.25 13.56
C GLU A 103 12.54 5.63 12.16
N LEU A 104 11.28 5.33 11.83
CA LEU A 104 10.90 4.86 10.49
C LEU A 104 11.07 5.96 9.44
N LEU A 105 10.65 7.20 9.75
CA LEU A 105 10.80 8.32 8.83
C LEU A 105 12.28 8.61 8.51
N GLN A 106 13.14 8.61 9.54
CA GLN A 106 14.60 8.79 9.38
C GLN A 106 15.24 7.64 8.58
N PHE A 107 14.81 6.41 8.86
CA PHE A 107 15.27 5.25 8.09
C PHE A 107 14.87 5.38 6.61
N ALA A 108 13.60 5.68 6.32
CA ALA A 108 13.12 5.88 4.95
C ALA A 108 13.88 7.01 4.23
N HIS A 109 14.11 8.13 4.93
CA HIS A 109 14.90 9.25 4.42
C HIS A 109 16.35 8.84 4.10
N SER A 110 16.97 8.04 4.96
CA SER A 110 18.34 7.55 4.73
C SER A 110 18.49 6.67 3.49
N LEU A 111 17.41 6.09 3.01
CA LEU A 111 17.36 5.31 1.77
C LEU A 111 17.16 6.16 0.52
N ASN A 112 16.92 7.47 0.68
CA ASN A 112 16.66 8.40 -0.42
C ASN A 112 15.52 7.94 -1.34
N ILE A 113 14.42 7.45 -0.73
CA ILE A 113 13.21 7.05 -1.46
C ILE A 113 12.36 8.27 -1.84
N ASP A 114 11.50 8.10 -2.85
CA ASP A 114 10.55 9.14 -3.30
C ASP A 114 9.22 9.06 -2.57
N ALA A 115 8.77 7.85 -2.23
CA ALA A 115 7.49 7.64 -1.56
C ALA A 115 7.53 6.57 -0.47
N LEU A 116 6.82 6.85 0.63
CA LEU A 116 6.58 5.91 1.73
C LEU A 116 5.10 5.51 1.78
N HIS A 117 4.84 4.22 1.63
CA HIS A 117 3.52 3.62 1.79
C HIS A 117 3.46 2.87 3.13
N LEU A 118 2.47 3.20 3.95
CA LEU A 118 2.23 2.55 5.23
C LEU A 118 1.01 1.63 5.10
N GLU A 119 1.27 0.33 5.12
CA GLU A 119 0.26 -0.70 4.89
C GLU A 119 -0.17 -1.36 6.20
N ARG A 120 -1.45 -1.29 6.50
CA ARG A 120 -2.03 -1.99 7.65
C ARG A 120 -2.21 -3.46 7.32
N ILE A 121 -1.90 -4.32 8.28
CA ILE A 121 -2.00 -5.77 8.09
C ILE A 121 -3.49 -6.18 8.20
N THR A 122 -3.99 -6.82 7.16
CA THR A 122 -5.31 -7.48 7.18
C THR A 122 -5.17 -8.94 7.64
N ILE A 123 -6.22 -9.51 8.22
CA ILE A 123 -6.23 -10.90 8.72
C ILE A 123 -6.41 -11.86 7.54
N ASN A 124 -5.48 -11.83 6.58
CA ASN A 124 -5.47 -12.67 5.39
C ASN A 124 -4.10 -13.32 5.17
N GLY A 125 -4.03 -14.29 4.28
CA GLY A 125 -2.78 -14.97 3.93
C GLY A 125 -2.04 -15.51 5.15
N SER A 126 -0.74 -15.17 5.26
CA SER A 126 0.11 -15.60 6.37
C SER A 126 -0.29 -15.00 7.72
N ALA A 127 -0.92 -13.83 7.74
CA ALA A 127 -1.38 -13.19 8.96
C ALA A 127 -2.51 -13.97 9.65
N ARG A 128 -3.30 -14.75 8.92
CA ARG A 128 -4.28 -15.72 9.51
C ARG A 128 -3.61 -16.76 10.42
N LYS A 129 -2.37 -17.14 10.09
CA LYS A 129 -1.62 -18.17 10.83
C LYS A 129 -0.77 -17.59 11.95
N ASN A 130 -0.50 -16.28 11.91
CA ASN A 130 0.34 -15.59 12.88
C ASN A 130 -0.24 -14.22 13.24
N ASN A 131 -1.30 -14.23 14.06
CA ASN A 131 -1.94 -13.00 14.53
C ASN A 131 -1.06 -12.18 15.50
N SER A 132 0.02 -12.77 16.03
CA SER A 132 0.89 -12.10 17.01
C SER A 132 1.61 -10.87 16.44
N ILE A 133 1.75 -10.80 15.11
CA ILE A 133 2.38 -9.66 14.42
C ILE A 133 1.42 -8.48 14.21
N ILE A 134 0.11 -8.69 14.38
CA ILE A 134 -0.90 -7.67 14.11
C ILE A 134 -1.01 -6.77 15.34
N PRO A 135 -0.80 -5.45 15.19
CA PRO A 135 -1.01 -4.51 16.28
C PRO A 135 -2.49 -4.32 16.57
N SER A 136 -2.82 -3.90 17.80
CA SER A 136 -4.20 -3.49 18.10
C SER A 136 -4.58 -2.21 17.33
N ASN A 137 -5.87 -2.06 17.05
CA ASN A 137 -6.38 -0.84 16.43
C ASN A 137 -6.09 0.41 17.28
N LYS A 138 -6.09 0.28 18.60
CA LYS A 138 -5.75 1.36 19.53
C LYS A 138 -4.29 1.79 19.39
N ASP A 139 -3.37 0.84 19.33
CA ASP A 139 -1.95 1.15 19.21
C ASP A 139 -1.63 1.78 17.85
N LEU A 140 -2.26 1.28 16.77
CA LEU A 140 -2.17 1.90 15.44
C LEU A 140 -2.70 3.33 15.44
N ASP A 141 -3.86 3.59 16.04
CA ASP A 141 -4.46 4.92 16.07
C ASP A 141 -3.57 5.92 16.82
N ASN A 142 -2.99 5.51 17.95
CA ASN A 142 -2.03 6.31 18.70
C ASN A 142 -0.75 6.57 17.89
N TRP A 143 -0.26 5.54 17.21
CA TRP A 143 0.95 5.64 16.39
C TRP A 143 0.74 6.62 15.21
N PHE A 144 -0.44 6.66 14.60
CA PHE A 144 -0.76 7.61 13.54
C PHE A 144 -0.81 9.06 14.04
N VAL A 145 -1.29 9.29 15.26
CA VAL A 145 -1.22 10.62 15.87
C VAL A 145 0.23 11.06 16.03
N GLN A 146 1.06 10.19 16.59
CA GLN A 146 2.49 10.47 16.77
C GLN A 146 3.22 10.65 15.42
N LEU A 147 2.86 9.85 14.39
CA LEU A 147 3.42 10.00 13.04
C LEU A 147 3.19 11.41 12.49
N TYR A 148 1.99 11.94 12.67
CA TYR A 148 1.69 13.32 12.25
C TYR A 148 2.51 14.34 13.04
N GLU A 149 2.57 14.21 14.36
CA GLU A 149 3.34 15.09 15.24
C GLU A 149 4.83 15.09 14.89
N ASP A 150 5.40 13.91 14.68
CA ASP A 150 6.78 13.74 14.26
C ASP A 150 7.02 14.35 12.88
N THR A 151 6.10 14.13 11.92
CA THR A 151 6.21 14.71 10.58
C THR A 151 6.28 16.24 10.64
N VAL A 152 5.44 16.86 11.45
CA VAL A 152 5.43 18.32 11.62
C VAL A 152 6.69 18.81 12.33
N THR A 153 7.06 18.15 13.43
CA THR A 153 8.18 18.56 14.29
C THR A 153 9.51 18.51 13.54
N TYR A 154 9.73 17.45 12.77
CA TYR A 154 10.99 17.24 12.04
C TYR A 154 10.94 17.69 10.58
N LYS A 155 9.81 18.27 10.13
CA LYS A 155 9.57 18.65 8.73
C LYS A 155 9.77 17.50 7.75
N ALA A 156 9.36 16.30 8.15
CA ALA A 156 9.57 15.10 7.36
C ALA A 156 8.71 15.05 6.08
N GLN A 157 7.72 15.94 5.93
CA GLN A 157 7.02 16.16 4.66
C GLN A 157 7.93 16.62 3.52
N ASP A 158 9.10 17.21 3.85
CA ASP A 158 10.08 17.68 2.87
C ASP A 158 11.05 16.55 2.43
N TRP A 159 10.98 15.37 3.03
CA TRP A 159 11.92 14.28 2.77
C TRP A 159 11.48 13.36 1.65
N PHE A 160 10.20 13.02 1.61
CA PHE A 160 9.55 12.14 0.63
C PHE A 160 8.03 12.24 0.71
N ASP A 161 7.31 11.72 -0.28
CA ASP A 161 5.84 11.61 -0.22
C ASP A 161 5.42 10.53 0.79
N ASN A 162 4.88 10.91 1.95
CA ASN A 162 4.17 9.98 2.83
C ASN A 162 2.75 9.79 2.32
N VAL A 163 2.57 8.80 1.44
CA VAL A 163 1.31 8.58 0.71
C VAL A 163 0.12 8.38 1.65
N PHE A 164 0.31 7.66 2.77
CA PHE A 164 -0.76 7.46 3.74
C PHE A 164 -1.17 8.77 4.41
N LEU A 165 -0.22 9.51 4.97
CA LEU A 165 -0.50 10.76 5.66
C LEU A 165 -1.05 11.81 4.71
N ASN A 166 -0.45 11.97 3.53
CA ASN A 166 -0.92 12.91 2.51
C ASN A 166 -2.32 12.59 2.01
N SER A 167 -2.70 11.30 1.92
CA SER A 167 -4.07 10.92 1.57
C SER A 167 -5.09 11.40 2.62
N ILE A 168 -4.73 11.39 3.89
CA ILE A 168 -5.57 11.93 4.97
C ILE A 168 -5.63 13.45 4.89
N LEU A 169 -4.49 14.13 4.78
CA LEU A 169 -4.41 15.59 4.75
C LEU A 169 -5.18 16.19 3.57
N ARG A 170 -5.09 15.59 2.39
CA ARG A 170 -5.83 16.03 1.19
C ARG A 170 -7.34 16.05 1.40
N LYS A 171 -7.89 15.14 2.21
CA LYS A 171 -9.33 15.14 2.52
C LYS A 171 -9.77 16.36 3.31
N PHE A 172 -8.91 16.90 4.15
CA PHE A 172 -9.19 18.09 4.94
C PHE A 172 -8.97 19.38 4.17
N THR A 173 -8.12 19.36 3.14
CA THR A 173 -7.82 20.54 2.31
C THR A 173 -8.70 20.64 1.07
N HIS A 174 -8.98 19.53 0.38
CA HIS A 174 -9.72 19.50 -0.89
C HIS A 174 -11.11 18.86 -0.77
N GLY A 175 -11.49 18.44 0.42
CA GLY A 175 -12.75 17.78 0.69
C GLY A 175 -12.74 16.27 0.34
N THR A 176 -13.90 15.62 0.57
CA THR A 176 -14.01 14.16 0.53
C THR A 176 -13.97 13.53 -0.85
N LYS A 177 -13.95 14.34 -1.92
CA LYS A 177 -13.97 13.84 -3.31
C LYS A 177 -12.66 13.18 -3.73
N ASP A 178 -11.54 13.59 -3.16
CA ASP A 178 -10.21 13.13 -3.54
C ASP A 178 -9.72 11.95 -2.70
N ALA A 179 -10.64 11.14 -2.38
CA ALA A 179 -10.35 10.03 -1.76
C ALA A 179 -9.81 9.21 -0.97
N THR A 180 -9.92 8.15 -1.07
CA THR A 180 -9.80 7.24 0.02
C THR A 180 -8.88 6.14 -0.26
N PHE A 181 -8.09 5.85 0.68
CA PHE A 181 -7.53 4.56 0.88
C PHE A 181 -8.64 3.50 0.82
N CYS A 182 -8.49 2.52 -0.07
CA CYS A 182 -9.21 1.26 -0.06
C CYS A 182 -10.75 1.33 0.05
N ARG A 183 -11.42 2.12 -0.80
CA ARG A 183 -12.88 2.15 -0.75
C ARG A 183 -13.61 1.55 -1.93
N ASN A 184 -12.91 1.30 -3.00
CA ASN A 184 -13.48 0.77 -4.23
C ASN A 184 -12.48 -0.14 -4.94
N CYS A 185 -11.65 -0.82 -4.15
CA CYS A 185 -10.70 -1.79 -4.67
C CYS A 185 -11.41 -2.91 -5.42
N GLU A 186 -12.52 -3.42 -4.86
CA GLU A 186 -13.31 -4.49 -5.47
C GLU A 186 -13.96 -4.05 -6.79
N GLN A 187 -14.18 -2.75 -6.96
CA GLN A 187 -14.77 -2.20 -8.17
C GLN A 187 -13.75 -1.86 -9.25
N LYS A 188 -12.56 -1.42 -8.85
CA LYS A 188 -11.58 -0.80 -9.75
C LYS A 188 -10.37 -1.66 -10.04
N ILE A 189 -10.09 -2.66 -9.20
CA ILE A 189 -8.91 -3.51 -9.32
C ILE A 189 -9.31 -4.88 -9.80
N PHE A 190 -8.52 -5.44 -10.70
CA PHE A 190 -8.50 -6.86 -11.04
C PHE A 190 -7.16 -7.42 -10.60
N THR A 191 -7.19 -8.27 -9.58
CA THR A 191 -6.03 -9.04 -9.15
C THR A 191 -6.06 -10.37 -9.86
N ILE A 192 -5.02 -10.66 -10.63
CA ILE A 192 -4.84 -11.94 -11.32
C ILE A 192 -3.71 -12.68 -10.62
N ASN A 193 -4.02 -13.84 -10.05
CA ASN A 193 -3.06 -14.68 -9.37
C ASN A 193 -2.30 -15.57 -10.37
N ALA A 194 -1.20 -16.17 -9.90
CA ALA A 194 -0.37 -17.05 -10.72
C ALA A 194 -1.10 -18.30 -11.23
N ASP A 195 -2.14 -18.74 -10.55
CA ASP A 195 -3.02 -19.87 -10.93
C ASP A 195 -4.16 -19.44 -11.87
N GLY A 196 -4.22 -18.18 -12.28
CA GLY A 196 -5.26 -17.62 -13.14
C GLY A 196 -6.53 -17.20 -12.42
N THR A 197 -6.63 -17.38 -11.10
CA THR A 197 -7.81 -16.89 -10.34
C THR A 197 -7.87 -15.38 -10.31
N ILE A 198 -9.08 -14.82 -10.34
CA ILE A 198 -9.34 -13.39 -10.38
C ILE A 198 -10.12 -12.92 -9.16
N GLY A 199 -9.65 -11.84 -8.56
CA GLY A 199 -10.31 -11.11 -7.48
C GLY A 199 -10.29 -9.61 -7.69
N GLY A 200 -10.78 -8.85 -6.73
CA GLY A 200 -10.69 -7.40 -6.67
C GLY A 200 -9.46 -6.96 -5.88
N CYS A 201 -9.64 -6.70 -4.59
CA CYS A 201 -8.54 -6.26 -3.73
C CYS A 201 -7.43 -7.32 -3.63
N PRO A 202 -6.14 -6.96 -3.82
CA PRO A 202 -5.03 -7.91 -3.70
C PRO A 202 -4.85 -8.47 -2.27
N ASN A 203 -5.44 -7.81 -1.27
CA ASN A 203 -5.43 -8.26 0.12
C ASN A 203 -6.66 -9.10 0.49
N SER A 204 -7.52 -9.42 -0.47
CA SER A 204 -8.70 -10.26 -0.23
C SER A 204 -8.30 -11.70 0.03
N ALA A 205 -9.14 -12.39 0.80
CA ALA A 205 -8.96 -13.80 1.06
C ALA A 205 -9.20 -14.62 -0.22
N PRO A 206 -8.58 -15.83 -0.36
CA PRO A 206 -8.82 -16.69 -1.51
C PRO A 206 -10.29 -17.01 -1.75
N GLU A 207 -11.07 -17.12 -0.69
CA GLU A 207 -12.51 -17.35 -0.75
C GLU A 207 -13.31 -16.19 -1.37
N ASP A 208 -12.74 -14.99 -1.47
CA ASP A 208 -13.36 -13.81 -2.08
C ASP A 208 -13.06 -13.70 -3.59
N PHE A 209 -12.17 -14.52 -4.11
CA PHE A 209 -11.91 -14.56 -5.54
C PHE A 209 -13.13 -15.10 -6.28
N TYR A 210 -13.49 -14.43 -7.38
CA TYR A 210 -14.77 -14.63 -8.05
C TYR A 210 -14.68 -15.17 -9.46
N GLY A 211 -13.48 -15.33 -10.02
CA GLY A 211 -13.36 -15.80 -11.41
C GLY A 211 -12.00 -16.38 -11.77
N HIS A 212 -11.86 -16.70 -13.06
CA HIS A 212 -10.64 -17.20 -13.65
C HIS A 212 -10.35 -16.48 -14.98
N ILE A 213 -9.08 -16.37 -15.37
CA ILE A 213 -8.63 -15.65 -16.56
C ILE A 213 -9.19 -16.21 -17.88
N ASP A 214 -9.57 -17.49 -17.90
CA ASP A 214 -10.15 -18.15 -19.08
C ASP A 214 -11.64 -17.82 -19.28
N GLU A 215 -12.26 -17.10 -18.34
CA GLU A 215 -13.68 -16.76 -18.44
C GLU A 215 -13.90 -15.52 -19.30
N ASN A 216 -15.12 -15.42 -19.86
CA ASN A 216 -15.52 -14.22 -20.57
C ASN A 216 -15.61 -13.03 -19.62
N ILE A 217 -15.05 -11.89 -19.99
CA ILE A 217 -14.98 -10.70 -19.14
C ILE A 217 -16.36 -10.17 -18.73
N VAL A 218 -17.37 -10.27 -19.62
CA VAL A 218 -18.73 -9.81 -19.33
C VAL A 218 -19.37 -10.68 -18.25
N ASP A 219 -19.19 -12.00 -18.36
CA ASP A 219 -19.69 -12.96 -17.36
C ASP A 219 -18.98 -12.73 -16.03
N LEU A 220 -17.68 -12.52 -16.05
CA LEU A 220 -16.85 -12.25 -14.88
C LEU A 220 -17.31 -10.98 -14.14
N LEU A 221 -17.59 -9.90 -14.88
CA LEU A 221 -18.05 -8.63 -14.31
C LEU A 221 -19.44 -8.74 -13.67
N SER A 222 -20.29 -9.62 -14.18
CA SER A 222 -21.67 -9.82 -13.72
C SER A 222 -21.83 -10.89 -12.65
N LYS A 223 -20.75 -11.61 -12.28
CA LYS A 223 -20.83 -12.71 -11.30
C LYS A 223 -21.44 -12.28 -9.97
N PRO A 224 -22.38 -13.07 -9.42
CA PRO A 224 -23.00 -12.79 -8.12
C PRO A 224 -21.94 -12.65 -7.00
N LYS A 225 -20.89 -13.45 -7.04
CA LYS A 225 -19.81 -13.40 -6.05
C LYS A 225 -19.04 -12.08 -6.11
N ARG A 226 -18.77 -11.56 -7.31
CA ARG A 226 -18.18 -10.22 -7.47
C ARG A 226 -19.08 -9.14 -6.91
N GLN A 227 -20.39 -9.21 -7.21
CA GLN A 227 -21.36 -8.24 -6.68
C GLN A 227 -21.42 -8.31 -5.14
N HIS A 228 -21.30 -9.52 -4.57
CA HIS A 228 -21.27 -9.71 -3.12
C HIS A 228 -20.04 -9.03 -2.48
N VAL A 229 -18.82 -9.23 -3.00
CA VAL A 229 -17.62 -8.59 -2.42
C VAL A 229 -17.65 -7.08 -2.57
N ILE A 230 -18.20 -6.55 -3.68
CA ILE A 230 -18.46 -5.11 -3.84
C ILE A 230 -19.46 -4.62 -2.78
N ALA A 231 -20.52 -5.34 -2.53
CA ALA A 231 -21.50 -5.00 -1.49
C ALA A 231 -20.85 -5.00 -0.09
N CYS A 232 -19.98 -5.95 0.21
CA CYS A 232 -19.19 -5.98 1.46
C CYS A 232 -18.28 -4.75 1.57
N GLU A 233 -17.61 -4.36 0.48
CA GLU A 233 -16.78 -3.16 0.47
C GLU A 233 -17.59 -1.88 0.73
N LEU A 234 -18.80 -1.79 0.18
CA LEU A 234 -19.71 -0.65 0.36
C LEU A 234 -20.39 -0.64 1.73
N SER A 235 -20.51 -1.80 2.36
CA SER A 235 -21.09 -1.91 3.70
C SER A 235 -20.16 -1.30 4.74
N ARG A 236 -20.75 -0.61 5.73
CA ARG A 236 -20.02 0.05 6.81
C ARG A 236 -20.53 -0.42 8.16
N ASP A 237 -19.61 -0.55 9.11
CA ASP A 237 -19.99 -0.80 10.49
C ASP A 237 -20.93 0.33 10.95
N PRO A 238 -22.06 0.03 11.63
CA PRO A 238 -22.99 1.05 12.10
C PRO A 238 -22.33 2.17 12.92
N ARG A 239 -21.30 1.86 13.69
CA ARG A 239 -20.52 2.83 14.48
C ARG A 239 -19.82 3.89 13.60
N CYS A 240 -19.59 3.59 12.32
CA CYS A 240 -19.04 4.57 11.39
C CYS A 240 -20.00 5.74 11.14
N TYR A 241 -21.31 5.50 11.11
CA TYR A 241 -22.30 6.55 10.84
C TYR A 241 -22.42 7.56 11.97
N GLU A 242 -22.05 7.18 13.19
CA GLU A 242 -21.99 8.07 14.36
C GLU A 242 -20.61 8.72 14.54
N CYS A 243 -19.64 8.36 13.70
CA CYS A 243 -18.28 8.85 13.84
C CYS A 243 -18.14 10.31 13.35
N PRO A 244 -17.55 11.22 14.18
CA PRO A 244 -17.45 12.65 13.85
C PRO A 244 -16.58 12.95 12.62
N VAL A 245 -15.80 11.97 12.15
CA VAL A 245 -14.92 12.10 10.97
C VAL A 245 -15.34 11.18 9.81
N PHE A 246 -16.54 10.60 9.86
CA PHE A 246 -17.04 9.71 8.82
C PHE A 246 -17.00 10.36 7.42
N MET A 247 -17.36 11.63 7.31
CA MET A 247 -17.34 12.37 6.04
C MET A 247 -15.95 12.45 5.41
N TYR A 248 -14.90 12.39 6.21
CA TYR A 248 -13.51 12.38 5.76
C TYR A 248 -12.95 10.98 5.59
N CYS A 249 -13.30 10.05 6.47
CA CYS A 249 -12.83 8.68 6.47
C CYS A 249 -13.68 7.76 5.56
N GLY A 250 -15.02 7.85 5.66
CA GLY A 250 -16.01 7.05 4.97
C GLY A 250 -15.97 5.56 5.29
N GLY A 251 -15.42 5.20 6.42
CA GLY A 251 -15.33 3.83 6.88
C GLY A 251 -14.05 3.09 6.52
N ASP A 252 -13.11 3.74 5.83
CA ASP A 252 -11.79 3.18 5.48
C ASP A 252 -11.84 1.78 4.79
N CYS A 253 -10.83 0.95 4.96
CA CYS A 253 -10.73 -0.37 4.36
C CYS A 253 -11.70 -1.37 5.02
N HIS A 254 -12.53 -2.02 4.21
CA HIS A 254 -13.50 -3.02 4.68
C HIS A 254 -12.85 -4.30 5.23
N GLN A 255 -11.60 -4.55 4.89
CA GLN A 255 -10.82 -5.70 5.40
C GLN A 255 -10.30 -5.46 6.84
N LEU A 256 -10.38 -4.23 7.36
CA LEU A 256 -9.98 -3.90 8.73
C LEU A 256 -11.18 -3.97 9.66
N GLN A 257 -11.12 -4.87 10.62
CA GLN A 257 -12.20 -5.07 11.58
C GLN A 257 -12.13 -4.08 12.74
N TRP A 258 -13.27 -3.85 13.37
CA TRP A 258 -13.34 -3.13 14.63
C TRP A 258 -12.93 -4.06 15.79
N GLU A 259 -12.16 -3.52 16.74
CA GLU A 259 -11.74 -4.18 17.98
C GLU A 259 -12.11 -3.26 19.16
N ASP A 260 -12.82 -3.76 20.16
CA ASP A 260 -13.13 -3.03 21.40
C ASP A 260 -13.55 -1.55 21.20
N ASN A 261 -14.45 -1.30 20.25
CA ASN A 261 -14.89 0.04 19.84
C ASN A 261 -13.81 0.92 19.15
N GLN A 262 -12.69 0.35 18.79
CA GLN A 262 -11.65 0.99 17.96
C GLN A 262 -11.71 0.46 16.52
N CYS A 263 -11.69 1.37 15.56
CA CYS A 263 -11.56 1.01 14.14
C CYS A 263 -10.09 0.97 13.72
N GLY A 264 -9.77 0.22 12.66
CA GLY A 264 -8.42 0.15 12.10
C GLY A 264 -7.97 1.41 11.32
N SER A 265 -8.74 2.49 11.35
CA SER A 265 -8.43 3.76 10.70
C SER A 265 -7.66 4.70 11.64
N ALA A 266 -7.02 5.74 11.08
CA ALA A 266 -6.39 6.83 11.84
C ALA A 266 -7.43 7.83 12.39
N ARG A 267 -8.37 7.33 13.19
CA ARG A 267 -9.54 8.09 13.66
C ARG A 267 -9.16 9.28 14.53
N SER A 268 -8.30 9.08 15.51
CA SER A 268 -7.88 10.14 16.44
C SER A 268 -7.07 11.22 15.72
N LEU A 269 -6.20 10.84 14.78
CA LEU A 269 -5.53 11.79 13.92
C LEU A 269 -6.53 12.67 13.15
N MET A 270 -7.54 12.06 12.52
CA MET A 270 -8.55 12.81 11.76
C MET A 270 -9.38 13.72 12.65
N ILE A 271 -9.72 13.30 13.88
CA ILE A 271 -10.40 14.16 14.85
C ILE A 271 -9.52 15.37 15.20
N ASN A 272 -8.24 15.16 15.45
CA ASN A 272 -7.27 16.22 15.75
C ASN A 272 -7.05 17.20 14.60
N LEU A 273 -7.22 16.75 13.35
CA LEU A 273 -7.09 17.58 12.16
C LEU A 273 -8.35 18.38 11.85
N LYS A 274 -9.50 17.95 12.35
CA LYS A 274 -10.78 18.61 12.10
C LYS A 274 -10.74 20.06 12.58
N GLY A 275 -10.89 21.00 11.64
CA GLY A 275 -10.82 22.44 11.92
C GLY A 275 -9.43 23.07 11.94
N LYS A 276 -8.35 22.27 11.69
CA LYS A 276 -7.00 22.81 11.52
C LYS A 276 -6.71 23.14 10.05
N ASN A 277 -5.87 24.16 9.82
CA ASN A 277 -5.34 24.43 8.50
C ASN A 277 -4.19 23.46 8.21
N THR A 278 -4.41 22.51 7.30
CA THR A 278 -3.44 21.48 6.93
C THR A 278 -2.74 21.76 5.58
N THR A 279 -3.03 22.88 4.93
CA THR A 279 -2.55 23.21 3.58
C THR A 279 -1.02 23.22 3.50
N ASN A 280 -0.35 23.70 4.54
CA ASN A 280 1.12 23.82 4.56
C ASN A 280 1.85 22.48 4.80
N LEU A 281 1.11 21.40 5.04
CA LEU A 281 1.67 20.08 5.31
C LEU A 281 1.57 19.12 4.12
N LEU A 282 0.92 19.56 3.05
CA LEU A 282 0.85 18.79 1.82
C LEU A 282 2.12 19.05 0.99
N VAL A 283 2.77 17.98 0.60
CA VAL A 283 3.79 18.03 -0.46
C VAL A 283 3.07 18.41 -1.75
N ALA A 284 3.59 19.39 -2.47
CA ALA A 284 3.03 19.92 -3.70
C ALA A 284 3.09 18.89 -4.85
#